data_2f9e5be0026a0b943def4039aca08eb8
#
_entry.id   2f9e5be0026a0b943def4039aca08eb8
#
_cell.length_a   1.000
_cell.length_b   1.000
_cell.length_c   1.000
_cell.angle_alpha   90.00
_cell.angle_beta   90.00
_cell.angle_gamma   90.00
#
_symmetry.space_group_name_H-M   'P 1'
#
loop_
_entity.id
_entity.type
_entity.pdbx_description
1 polymer ?
#
loop_
_entity_poly.entity_id
_entity_poly.type
_entity_poly.pdbx_seq_one_letter_code
_entity_poly.pdbx_strand_id
1 'polypeptide(L)'
;MTESEAEARGARPAARGRPRSAAADRAIVEAVLRLLERGVGVDALSMEGIAREAGVGKATVYRRWSGKDALLLDVMRTLEEPPDEVRGESVRDDLVDILERLRQRGLAKRNSAILRAMTSHFHSHPRLWQEYHDTVIRARRDLLHSVLRRGMARGEIRADLDVELLGELFIGPMLSRALLRAWAELPEGLAERIVDGVLEGARPRE
;
A
#
# COMPACT_ATOMS: atom_id res chain seq x y z
N MET A 1 -63.15 -3.50 35.55
CA MET A 1 -63.31 -4.72 34.73
C MET A 1 -62.83 -4.35 33.35
N THR A 2 -61.81 -4.79 32.81
CA THR A 2 -60.92 -5.96 32.95
C THR A 2 -59.57 -5.61 32.35
N GLU A 3 -58.55 -5.89 33.05
CA GLU A 3 -57.36 -6.64 32.63
C GLU A 3 -56.98 -6.58 31.16
N SER A 4 -55.87 -5.92 30.86
CA SER A 4 -54.74 -6.48 30.20
C SER A 4 -53.74 -5.39 29.83
N GLU A 5 -53.00 -4.87 30.78
CA GLU A 5 -51.76 -4.12 30.57
C GLU A 5 -50.62 -4.99 31.13
N ALA A 6 -50.13 -5.90 30.32
CA ALA A 6 -48.91 -6.61 30.63
C ALA A 6 -48.16 -6.89 29.33
N GLU A 7 -46.87 -6.52 29.38
CA GLU A 7 -45.79 -7.08 28.56
C GLU A 7 -45.66 -6.58 27.10
N ALA A 8 -45.00 -5.46 26.96
CA ALA A 8 -44.07 -5.25 25.86
C ALA A 8 -42.73 -4.78 26.42
N ARG A 9 -41.97 -5.69 27.05
CA ARG A 9 -40.55 -5.52 27.29
C ARG A 9 -39.84 -5.56 25.95
N GLY A 10 -39.58 -4.36 25.38
CA GLY A 10 -38.75 -4.19 24.21
C GLY A 10 -37.35 -4.74 24.44
N ALA A 11 -37.02 -5.83 23.77
CA ALA A 11 -35.67 -6.34 23.67
C ALA A 11 -34.78 -5.26 23.02
N ARG A 12 -33.84 -4.71 23.80
CA ARG A 12 -32.76 -3.88 23.28
C ARG A 12 -31.94 -4.72 22.30
N PRO A 13 -31.76 -4.27 21.05
CA PRO A 13 -30.86 -4.96 20.14
C PRO A 13 -29.44 -4.87 20.70
N ALA A 14 -28.82 -6.03 20.92
CA ALA A 14 -27.44 -6.14 21.31
C ALA A 14 -26.57 -5.41 20.31
N ALA A 15 -25.83 -4.41 20.75
CA ALA A 15 -24.87 -3.64 19.96
C ALA A 15 -23.83 -4.62 19.39
N ARG A 16 -23.90 -4.86 18.09
CA ARG A 16 -22.99 -5.72 17.33
C ARG A 16 -21.56 -5.19 17.42
N GLY A 17 -20.67 -6.06 17.87
CA GLY A 17 -19.26 -6.02 18.13
C GLY A 17 -18.25 -5.35 17.19
N ARG A 18 -18.53 -4.18 16.61
CA ARG A 18 -17.62 -3.46 15.70
C ARG A 18 -16.47 -2.72 16.40
N PRO A 19 -16.61 -2.04 17.56
CA PRO A 19 -15.50 -1.25 18.12
C PRO A 19 -14.36 -2.08 18.70
N ARG A 20 -14.63 -3.19 19.35
CA ARG A 20 -13.60 -4.05 19.98
C ARG A 20 -12.74 -4.83 18.98
N SER A 21 -13.27 -5.14 17.80
CA SER A 21 -12.55 -5.84 16.74
C SER A 21 -11.46 -4.95 16.15
N ALA A 22 -11.78 -3.74 15.72
CA ALA A 22 -10.85 -2.81 15.11
C ALA A 22 -9.74 -2.33 16.08
N ALA A 23 -10.04 -2.20 17.39
CA ALA A 23 -9.05 -1.87 18.39
C ALA A 23 -8.02 -2.99 18.58
N ALA A 24 -8.48 -4.26 18.59
CA ALA A 24 -7.57 -5.39 18.69
C ALA A 24 -6.70 -5.55 17.44
N ASP A 25 -7.24 -5.28 16.24
CA ASP A 25 -6.49 -5.33 15.00
C ASP A 25 -5.38 -4.29 14.99
N ARG A 26 -5.68 -3.04 15.38
CA ARG A 26 -4.66 -1.99 15.54
C ARG A 26 -3.60 -2.36 16.58
N ALA A 27 -4.00 -2.87 17.74
CA ALA A 27 -3.06 -3.25 18.80
C ALA A 27 -2.09 -4.36 18.33
N ILE A 28 -2.55 -5.30 17.49
CA ILE A 28 -1.73 -6.37 16.94
C ILE A 28 -0.75 -5.82 15.90
N VAL A 29 -1.21 -4.95 14.98
CA VAL A 29 -0.34 -4.27 13.99
C VAL A 29 0.73 -3.44 14.70
N GLU A 30 0.34 -2.62 15.70
CA GLU A 30 1.29 -1.83 16.49
C GLU A 30 2.28 -2.71 17.27
N ALA A 31 1.86 -3.88 17.75
CA ALA A 31 2.76 -4.82 18.40
C ALA A 31 3.85 -5.35 17.44
N VAL A 32 3.49 -5.65 16.19
CA VAL A 32 4.49 -6.01 15.16
C VAL A 32 5.49 -4.88 14.97
N LEU A 33 5.01 -3.64 14.81
CA LEU A 33 5.87 -2.49 14.59
C LEU A 33 6.82 -2.27 15.78
N ARG A 34 6.32 -2.33 17.03
CA ARG A 34 7.17 -2.23 18.23
C ARG A 34 8.23 -3.32 18.32
N LEU A 35 7.91 -4.56 17.93
CA LEU A 35 8.89 -5.66 17.90
C LEU A 35 10.00 -5.38 16.89
N LEU A 36 9.63 -4.94 15.69
CA LEU A 36 10.58 -4.56 14.64
C LEU A 36 11.44 -3.35 15.03
N GLU A 37 10.86 -2.33 15.69
CA GLU A 37 11.57 -1.16 16.22
C GLU A 37 12.63 -1.54 17.26
N ARG A 38 12.34 -2.56 18.08
CA ARG A 38 13.30 -3.12 19.04
C ARG A 38 14.36 -4.03 18.40
N GLY A 39 14.38 -4.14 17.09
CA GLY A 39 15.38 -4.93 16.36
C GLY A 39 15.06 -6.43 16.24
N VAL A 40 13.84 -6.86 16.58
CA VAL A 40 13.42 -8.24 16.30
C VAL A 40 13.32 -8.43 14.78
N GLY A 41 14.12 -9.32 14.23
CA GLY A 41 14.08 -9.62 12.80
C GLY A 41 12.72 -10.17 12.34
N VAL A 42 12.31 -9.89 11.11
CA VAL A 42 11.01 -10.33 10.57
C VAL A 42 10.86 -11.86 10.66
N ASP A 43 11.94 -12.61 10.42
CA ASP A 43 11.95 -14.07 10.51
C ASP A 43 11.76 -14.58 11.94
N ALA A 44 12.24 -13.83 12.92
CA ALA A 44 12.12 -14.15 14.35
C ALA A 44 10.74 -13.82 14.94
N LEU A 45 9.90 -13.08 14.22
CA LEU A 45 8.53 -12.82 14.65
C LEU A 45 7.72 -14.12 14.69
N SER A 46 6.97 -14.32 15.78
CA SER A 46 6.03 -15.42 15.94
C SER A 46 4.64 -14.91 16.33
N MET A 47 3.60 -15.61 15.88
CA MET A 47 2.21 -15.24 16.19
C MET A 47 1.96 -15.17 17.71
N GLU A 48 2.61 -16.07 18.49
CA GLU A 48 2.55 -16.10 19.95
C GLU A 48 3.27 -14.89 20.57
N GLY A 49 4.45 -14.53 20.05
CA GLY A 49 5.21 -13.35 20.48
C GLY A 49 4.43 -12.08 20.23
N ILE A 50 3.81 -11.97 19.06
CA ILE A 50 2.96 -10.84 18.67
C ILE A 50 1.72 -10.74 19.55
N ALA A 51 1.03 -11.88 19.81
CA ALA A 51 -0.14 -11.92 20.69
C ALA A 51 0.19 -11.43 22.10
N ARG A 52 1.31 -11.89 22.65
CA ARG A 52 1.82 -11.46 23.97
C ARG A 52 2.15 -9.97 24.00
N GLU A 53 2.84 -9.47 23.00
CA GLU A 53 3.18 -8.05 22.86
C GLU A 53 1.95 -7.16 22.73
N ALA A 54 0.92 -7.64 22.00
CA ALA A 54 -0.34 -6.93 21.80
C ALA A 54 -1.29 -7.01 23.01
N GLY A 55 -0.98 -7.84 24.03
CA GLY A 55 -1.86 -8.07 25.18
C GLY A 55 -3.15 -8.79 24.83
N VAL A 56 -3.15 -9.62 23.76
CA VAL A 56 -4.34 -10.36 23.31
C VAL A 56 -4.12 -11.88 23.37
N GLY A 57 -5.21 -12.64 23.43
CA GLY A 57 -5.12 -14.10 23.36
C GLY A 57 -4.68 -14.58 21.96
N LYS A 58 -3.86 -15.64 21.90
CA LYS A 58 -3.41 -16.30 20.67
C LYS A 58 -4.56 -16.58 19.69
N ALA A 59 -5.68 -17.10 20.18
CA ALA A 59 -6.88 -17.34 19.38
C ALA A 59 -7.44 -16.07 18.72
N THR A 60 -7.23 -14.91 19.32
CA THR A 60 -7.65 -13.63 18.76
C THR A 60 -6.83 -13.25 17.52
N VAL A 61 -5.54 -13.54 17.52
CA VAL A 61 -4.66 -13.30 16.35
C VAL A 61 -5.01 -14.29 15.24
N TYR A 62 -5.04 -15.58 15.53
CA TYR A 62 -5.31 -16.63 14.51
C TYR A 62 -6.71 -16.56 13.89
N ARG A 63 -7.70 -16.00 14.57
CA ARG A 63 -9.04 -15.77 14.00
C ARG A 63 -9.02 -14.70 12.90
N ARG A 64 -8.05 -13.79 12.89
CA ARG A 64 -7.94 -12.67 11.95
C ARG A 64 -6.96 -12.95 10.82
N TRP A 65 -5.84 -13.55 11.15
CA TRP A 65 -4.78 -13.87 10.19
C TRP A 65 -4.46 -15.35 10.26
N SER A 66 -4.48 -16.00 9.12
CA SER A 66 -4.19 -17.44 8.98
C SER A 66 -2.73 -17.78 9.34
N GLY A 67 -1.84 -16.81 9.39
CA GLY A 67 -0.44 -16.96 9.73
C GLY A 67 0.32 -15.64 9.69
N LYS A 68 1.63 -15.74 9.91
CA LYS A 68 2.54 -14.60 9.97
C LYS A 68 2.52 -13.77 8.68
N ASP A 69 2.55 -14.43 7.53
CA ASP A 69 2.61 -13.75 6.22
C ASP A 69 1.37 -12.90 5.97
N ALA A 70 0.17 -13.42 6.28
CA ALA A 70 -1.07 -12.66 6.17
C ALA A 70 -1.10 -11.44 7.10
N LEU A 71 -0.53 -11.55 8.31
CA LEU A 71 -0.40 -10.43 9.23
C LEU A 71 0.63 -9.40 8.72
N LEU A 72 1.79 -9.85 8.24
CA LEU A 72 2.82 -8.97 7.69
C LEU A 72 2.32 -8.20 6.47
N LEU A 73 1.53 -8.85 5.61
CA LEU A 73 0.90 -8.18 4.47
C LEU A 73 -0.04 -7.06 4.92
N ASP A 74 -0.82 -7.28 5.97
CA ASP A 74 -1.73 -6.28 6.52
C ASP A 74 -0.98 -5.12 7.21
N VAL A 75 0.12 -5.44 7.89
CA VAL A 75 1.06 -4.41 8.41
C VAL A 75 1.62 -3.55 7.27
N MET A 76 2.05 -4.16 6.17
CA MET A 76 2.53 -3.41 5.00
C MET A 76 1.45 -2.52 4.39
N ARG A 77 0.21 -3.01 4.29
CA ARG A 77 -0.93 -2.20 3.83
C ARG A 77 -1.19 -0.98 4.72
N THR A 78 -0.97 -1.13 6.03
CA THR A 78 -1.13 -0.03 6.99
C THR A 78 0.00 1.00 6.86
N LEU A 79 1.21 0.56 6.54
CA LEU A 79 2.37 1.43 6.34
C LEU A 79 2.40 2.10 4.97
N GLU A 80 1.74 1.51 4.00
CA GLU A 80 1.68 2.03 2.64
C GLU A 80 0.27 2.56 2.34
N GLU A 81 0.14 3.88 2.30
CA GLU A 81 -1.12 4.54 1.96
C GLU A 81 -1.67 4.05 0.60
N PRO A 82 -2.99 3.85 0.50
CA PRO A 82 -3.60 3.54 -0.79
C PRO A 82 -3.33 4.67 -1.79
N PRO A 83 -3.38 4.40 -3.10
CA PRO A 83 -3.25 5.45 -4.09
C PRO A 83 -4.46 6.40 -3.96
N ASP A 84 -4.18 7.70 -3.74
CA ASP A 84 -5.20 8.72 -3.86
C ASP A 84 -5.62 8.88 -5.32
N GLU A 85 -6.85 9.35 -5.53
CA GLU A 85 -7.30 9.76 -6.84
C GLU A 85 -6.44 10.92 -7.38
N VAL A 86 -6.22 10.92 -8.68
CA VAL A 86 -5.59 12.03 -9.40
C VAL A 86 -6.66 13.05 -9.82
N ARG A 87 -6.28 14.32 -10.00
CA ARG A 87 -7.21 15.40 -10.33
C ARG A 87 -7.91 15.22 -11.68
N GLY A 88 -7.26 14.56 -12.65
CA GLY A 88 -7.84 14.28 -13.97
C GLY A 88 -7.83 15.46 -14.94
N GLU A 89 -7.27 16.59 -14.57
CA GLU A 89 -7.26 17.82 -15.38
C GLU A 89 -6.15 17.80 -16.43
N SER A 90 -4.94 17.43 -16.04
CA SER A 90 -3.75 17.34 -16.87
C SER A 90 -3.11 15.96 -16.76
N VAL A 91 -2.84 15.32 -17.90
CA VAL A 91 -2.12 14.03 -17.92
C VAL A 91 -0.71 14.18 -17.37
N ARG A 92 -0.02 15.28 -17.73
CA ARG A 92 1.31 15.56 -17.21
C ARG A 92 1.32 15.71 -15.69
N ASP A 93 0.43 16.52 -15.14
CA ASP A 93 0.42 16.81 -13.70
C ASP A 93 -0.01 15.57 -12.88
N ASP A 94 -0.94 14.79 -13.39
CA ASP A 94 -1.33 13.51 -12.78
C ASP A 94 -0.17 12.50 -12.76
N LEU A 95 0.63 12.43 -13.84
CA LEU A 95 1.83 11.59 -13.89
C LEU A 95 2.91 12.09 -12.91
N VAL A 96 3.10 13.40 -12.80
CA VAL A 96 4.02 14.00 -11.82
C VAL A 96 3.58 13.66 -10.40
N ASP A 97 2.30 13.82 -10.07
CA ASP A 97 1.76 13.47 -8.75
C ASP A 97 1.99 11.99 -8.41
N ILE A 98 1.75 11.09 -9.35
CA ILE A 98 1.99 9.64 -9.18
C ILE A 98 3.46 9.35 -8.89
N LEU A 99 4.37 9.94 -9.68
CA LEU A 99 5.81 9.74 -9.53
C LEU A 99 6.35 10.39 -8.25
N GLU A 100 5.84 11.56 -7.87
CA GLU A 100 6.24 12.22 -6.62
C GLU A 100 5.84 11.40 -5.40
N ARG A 101 4.64 10.83 -5.37
CA ARG A 101 4.25 9.88 -4.32
C ARG A 101 5.15 8.64 -4.31
N LEU A 102 5.57 8.14 -5.48
CA LEU A 102 6.55 7.05 -5.56
C LEU A 102 7.92 7.46 -5.01
N ARG A 103 8.37 8.69 -5.29
CA ARG A 103 9.60 9.27 -4.74
C ARG A 103 9.55 9.34 -3.22
N GLN A 104 8.47 9.87 -2.66
CA GLN A 104 8.27 9.97 -1.20
C GLN A 104 8.27 8.60 -0.53
N ARG A 105 7.60 7.59 -1.11
CA ARG A 105 7.65 6.21 -0.62
C ARG A 105 9.08 5.64 -0.70
N GLY A 106 9.82 5.92 -1.76
CA GLY A 106 11.22 5.54 -1.90
C GLY A 106 12.09 6.12 -0.77
N LEU A 107 11.90 7.40 -0.45
CA LEU A 107 12.57 8.06 0.67
C LEU A 107 12.16 7.44 2.02
N ALA A 108 10.86 7.21 2.24
CA ALA A 108 10.38 6.56 3.46
C ALA A 108 10.98 5.17 3.65
N LYS A 109 11.05 4.35 2.58
CA LYS A 109 11.68 3.02 2.63
C LYS A 109 13.18 3.11 2.93
N ARG A 110 13.90 4.09 2.40
CA ARG A 110 15.33 4.28 2.70
C ARG A 110 15.57 4.70 4.15
N ASN A 111 14.72 5.55 4.69
CA ASN A 111 14.86 6.11 6.03
C ASN A 111 14.34 5.18 7.13
N SER A 112 13.44 4.23 6.81
CA SER A 112 12.85 3.30 7.76
C SER A 112 13.53 1.92 7.71
N ALA A 113 14.16 1.52 8.80
CA ALA A 113 14.70 0.17 8.95
C ALA A 113 13.61 -0.90 8.85
N ILE A 114 12.42 -0.61 9.38
CA ILE A 114 11.25 -1.50 9.34
C ILE A 114 10.83 -1.74 7.89
N LEU A 115 10.60 -0.68 7.12
CA LEU A 115 10.18 -0.80 5.72
C LEU A 115 11.24 -1.52 4.87
N ARG A 116 12.54 -1.29 5.14
CA ARG A 116 13.60 -2.04 4.46
C ARG A 116 13.57 -3.52 4.81
N ALA A 117 13.48 -3.86 6.11
CA ALA A 117 13.42 -5.24 6.56
C ALA A 117 12.20 -5.99 6.01
N MET A 118 11.02 -5.36 6.05
CA MET A 118 9.78 -5.89 5.49
C MET A 118 9.91 -6.12 3.97
N THR A 119 10.37 -5.12 3.23
CA THR A 119 10.55 -5.23 1.77
C THR A 119 11.53 -6.35 1.41
N SER A 120 12.66 -6.46 2.13
CA SER A 120 13.63 -7.55 1.93
C SER A 120 13.02 -8.92 2.19
N HIS A 121 12.26 -9.05 3.27
CA HIS A 121 11.55 -10.29 3.60
C HIS A 121 10.55 -10.69 2.51
N PHE A 122 9.73 -9.74 2.02
CA PHE A 122 8.79 -9.98 0.94
C PHE A 122 9.48 -10.45 -0.35
N HIS A 123 10.59 -9.81 -0.74
CA HIS A 123 11.36 -10.23 -1.92
C HIS A 123 11.93 -11.66 -1.79
N SER A 124 12.26 -12.11 -0.57
CA SER A 124 12.78 -13.45 -0.32
C SER A 124 11.70 -14.53 -0.30
N HIS A 125 10.41 -14.15 -0.31
CA HIS A 125 9.27 -15.06 -0.21
C HIS A 125 8.34 -14.86 -1.43
N PRO A 126 8.51 -15.62 -2.53
CA PRO A 126 7.83 -15.36 -3.80
C PRO A 126 6.29 -15.29 -3.72
N ARG A 127 5.67 -16.14 -2.88
CA ARG A 127 4.20 -16.10 -2.68
C ARG A 127 3.75 -14.84 -2.00
N LEU A 128 4.44 -14.43 -0.92
CA LEU A 128 4.13 -13.20 -0.19
C LEU A 128 4.38 -11.97 -1.06
N TRP A 129 5.44 -11.99 -1.86
CA TRP A 129 5.70 -10.95 -2.86
C TRP A 129 4.57 -10.83 -3.86
N GLN A 130 4.08 -11.96 -4.39
CA GLN A 130 2.95 -11.96 -5.31
C GLN A 130 1.67 -11.41 -4.67
N GLU A 131 1.35 -11.80 -3.44
CA GLU A 131 0.20 -11.28 -2.71
C GLU A 131 0.32 -9.77 -2.44
N TYR A 132 1.51 -9.29 -2.07
CA TYR A 132 1.79 -7.87 -1.91
C TYR A 132 1.61 -7.11 -3.23
N HIS A 133 2.15 -7.66 -4.31
CA HIS A 133 2.00 -7.09 -5.64
C HIS A 133 0.51 -6.98 -6.03
N ASP A 134 -0.24 -8.06 -5.85
CA ASP A 134 -1.64 -8.11 -6.27
C ASP A 134 -2.58 -7.24 -5.41
N THR A 135 -2.20 -6.97 -4.17
CA THR A 135 -3.05 -6.25 -3.23
C THR A 135 -2.64 -4.80 -3.00
N VAL A 136 -1.36 -4.47 -3.14
CA VAL A 136 -0.81 -3.14 -2.86
C VAL A 136 -0.30 -2.46 -4.14
N ILE A 137 0.49 -3.17 -4.94
CA ILE A 137 1.12 -2.57 -6.11
C ILE A 137 0.16 -2.42 -7.29
N ARG A 138 -0.73 -3.41 -7.50
CA ARG A 138 -1.68 -3.43 -8.63
C ARG A 138 -2.53 -2.17 -8.68
N ALA A 139 -3.12 -1.74 -7.57
CA ALA A 139 -3.97 -0.55 -7.54
C ALA A 139 -3.24 0.71 -8.03
N ARG A 140 -1.96 0.85 -7.69
CA ARG A 140 -1.12 1.98 -8.15
C ARG A 140 -0.80 1.89 -9.63
N ARG A 141 -0.53 0.67 -10.12
CA ARG A 141 -0.32 0.43 -11.55
C ARG A 141 -1.57 0.73 -12.36
N ASP A 142 -2.73 0.28 -11.87
CA ASP A 142 -4.01 0.52 -12.54
C ASP A 142 -4.34 2.02 -12.61
N LEU A 143 -4.04 2.78 -11.56
CA LEU A 143 -4.16 4.25 -11.56
C LEU A 143 -3.27 4.87 -12.64
N LEU A 144 -1.99 4.52 -12.69
CA LEU A 144 -1.06 5.00 -13.72
C LEU A 144 -1.58 4.68 -15.14
N HIS A 145 -1.97 3.42 -15.38
CA HIS A 145 -2.50 3.00 -16.68
C HIS A 145 -3.79 3.74 -17.05
N SER A 146 -4.63 4.09 -16.07
CA SER A 146 -5.85 4.88 -16.32
C SER A 146 -5.50 6.28 -16.82
N VAL A 147 -4.48 6.92 -16.23
CA VAL A 147 -3.97 8.23 -16.67
C VAL A 147 -3.39 8.16 -18.08
N LEU A 148 -2.57 7.13 -18.35
CA LEU A 148 -1.96 6.94 -19.68
C LEU A 148 -3.03 6.70 -20.76
N ARG A 149 -4.01 5.82 -20.51
CA ARG A 149 -5.12 5.59 -21.46
C ARG A 149 -5.95 6.84 -21.68
N ARG A 150 -6.15 7.66 -20.66
CA ARG A 150 -6.84 8.96 -20.81
C ARG A 150 -6.03 9.91 -21.72
N GLY A 151 -4.71 9.97 -21.54
CA GLY A 151 -3.81 10.75 -22.43
C GLY A 151 -3.85 10.28 -23.87
N MET A 152 -3.89 8.98 -24.11
CA MET A 152 -4.06 8.40 -25.44
C MET A 152 -5.42 8.78 -26.06
N ALA A 153 -6.51 8.68 -25.28
CA ALA A 153 -7.85 9.05 -25.73
C ALA A 153 -8.00 10.54 -26.05
N ARG A 154 -7.22 11.40 -25.41
CA ARG A 154 -7.18 12.86 -25.66
C ARG A 154 -6.19 13.28 -26.74
N GLY A 155 -5.41 12.34 -27.29
CA GLY A 155 -4.35 12.65 -28.26
C GLY A 155 -3.11 13.35 -27.67
N GLU A 156 -2.97 13.36 -26.36
CA GLU A 156 -1.79 13.90 -25.66
C GLU A 156 -0.61 12.90 -25.68
N ILE A 157 -0.93 11.62 -25.80
CA ILE A 157 0.00 10.50 -25.89
C ILE A 157 -0.35 9.68 -27.13
N ARG A 158 0.68 9.18 -27.81
CA ARG A 158 0.52 8.30 -28.98
C ARG A 158 -0.28 7.05 -28.61
N ALA A 159 -1.33 6.77 -29.38
CA ALA A 159 -2.22 5.62 -29.15
C ALA A 159 -1.64 4.27 -29.60
N ASP A 160 -0.54 4.28 -30.37
CA ASP A 160 0.17 3.08 -30.83
C ASP A 160 1.18 2.53 -29.83
N LEU A 161 1.38 3.19 -28.68
CA LEU A 161 2.29 2.73 -27.63
C LEU A 161 1.63 1.68 -26.75
N ASP A 162 2.42 0.69 -26.34
CA ASP A 162 2.00 -0.26 -25.32
C ASP A 162 1.92 0.44 -23.96
N VAL A 163 0.75 0.37 -23.32
CA VAL A 163 0.48 1.10 -22.06
C VAL A 163 1.28 0.52 -20.88
N GLU A 164 1.57 -0.80 -20.87
CA GLU A 164 2.38 -1.42 -19.83
C GLU A 164 3.84 -0.98 -19.94
N LEU A 165 4.41 -1.09 -21.14
CA LEU A 165 5.78 -0.63 -21.41
C LEU A 165 5.92 0.87 -21.12
N LEU A 166 4.94 1.68 -21.51
CA LEU A 166 4.97 3.12 -21.22
C LEU A 166 4.92 3.38 -19.71
N GLY A 167 4.10 2.65 -18.96
CA GLY A 167 4.08 2.70 -17.49
C GLY A 167 5.44 2.35 -16.87
N GLU A 168 6.10 1.31 -17.41
CA GLU A 168 7.44 0.91 -16.97
C GLU A 168 8.50 2.00 -17.24
N LEU A 169 8.42 2.70 -18.38
CA LEU A 169 9.31 3.82 -18.69
C LEU A 169 9.16 4.99 -17.70
N PHE A 170 7.95 5.28 -17.24
CA PHE A 170 7.73 6.30 -16.20
C PHE A 170 8.23 5.85 -14.83
N ILE A 171 7.92 4.64 -14.40
CA ILE A 171 8.22 4.16 -13.05
C ILE A 171 9.67 3.70 -12.92
N GLY A 172 10.24 3.06 -13.94
CA GLY A 172 11.54 2.39 -13.92
C GLY A 172 12.70 3.25 -13.40
N PRO A 173 12.90 4.49 -13.88
CA PRO A 173 13.95 5.36 -13.39
C PRO A 173 13.84 5.66 -11.89
N MET A 174 12.63 5.84 -11.37
CA MET A 174 12.39 6.09 -9.95
C MET A 174 12.65 4.84 -9.10
N LEU A 175 12.14 3.67 -9.52
CA LEU A 175 12.38 2.40 -8.84
C LEU A 175 13.85 2.01 -8.85
N SER A 176 14.54 2.18 -9.98
CA SER A 176 15.98 1.93 -10.08
C SER A 176 16.75 2.72 -9.03
N ARG A 177 16.45 4.02 -8.88
CA ARG A 177 17.07 4.85 -7.84
C ARG A 177 16.64 4.42 -6.44
N ALA A 178 15.34 4.22 -6.21
CA ALA A 178 14.82 3.94 -4.88
C ALA A 178 15.26 2.59 -4.30
N LEU A 179 15.36 1.55 -5.15
CA LEU A 179 15.56 0.17 -4.70
C LEU A 179 16.93 -0.41 -5.06
N LEU A 180 17.42 -0.16 -6.29
CA LEU A 180 18.63 -0.81 -6.79
C LEU A 180 19.89 0.02 -6.58
N ARG A 181 19.77 1.34 -6.56
CA ARG A 181 20.89 2.29 -6.47
C ARG A 181 20.76 3.13 -5.20
N ALA A 182 21.02 2.53 -4.05
CA ALA A 182 20.87 3.19 -2.74
C ALA A 182 21.68 4.49 -2.59
N TRP A 183 22.77 4.64 -3.38
CA TRP A 183 23.61 5.85 -3.45
C TRP A 183 23.05 6.93 -4.36
N ALA A 184 22.08 6.63 -5.23
CA ALA A 184 21.48 7.60 -6.12
C ALA A 184 20.48 8.48 -5.37
N GLU A 185 20.59 9.76 -5.49
CA GLU A 185 19.68 10.70 -4.84
C GLU A 185 18.26 10.63 -5.44
N LEU A 186 17.28 10.98 -4.62
CA LEU A 186 15.87 11.18 -4.97
C LEU A 186 15.51 12.65 -4.72
N PRO A 187 16.10 13.60 -5.48
CA PRO A 187 15.90 15.03 -5.25
C PRO A 187 14.46 15.46 -5.60
N GLU A 188 14.07 16.59 -5.07
CA GLU A 188 12.87 17.31 -5.56
C GLU A 188 13.01 17.62 -7.06
N GLY A 189 11.90 17.66 -7.77
CA GLY A 189 11.87 17.87 -9.23
C GLY A 189 12.30 16.64 -10.05
N LEU A 190 12.58 15.48 -9.42
CA LEU A 190 12.93 14.25 -10.16
C LEU A 190 11.72 13.70 -10.91
N ALA A 191 10.52 13.77 -10.31
CA ALA A 191 9.29 13.30 -10.93
C ALA A 191 9.00 14.06 -12.22
N GLU A 192 9.06 15.40 -12.19
CA GLU A 192 8.86 16.26 -13.34
C GLU A 192 9.85 15.95 -14.47
N ARG A 193 11.14 15.84 -14.14
CA ARG A 193 12.17 15.53 -15.15
C ARG A 193 11.96 14.17 -15.83
N ILE A 194 11.49 13.16 -15.09
CA ILE A 194 11.18 11.86 -15.67
C ILE A 194 9.96 11.99 -16.58
N VAL A 195 8.90 12.64 -16.09
CA VAL A 195 7.66 12.80 -16.84
C VAL A 195 7.91 13.57 -18.14
N ASP A 196 8.56 14.70 -18.06
CA ASP A 196 8.85 15.53 -19.25
C ASP A 196 9.71 14.77 -20.26
N GLY A 197 10.79 14.11 -19.81
CA GLY A 197 11.66 13.34 -20.70
C GLY A 197 10.95 12.16 -21.39
N VAL A 198 10.04 11.46 -20.70
CA VAL A 198 9.28 10.36 -21.31
C VAL A 198 8.19 10.90 -22.23
N LEU A 199 7.47 11.96 -21.82
CA LEU A 199 6.42 12.56 -22.64
C LEU A 199 6.95 13.14 -23.96
N GLU A 200 8.17 13.70 -24.00
CA GLU A 200 8.79 14.16 -25.25
C GLU A 200 8.91 13.04 -26.29
N GLY A 201 9.23 11.81 -25.86
CA GLY A 201 9.28 10.63 -26.74
C GLY A 201 7.90 10.02 -27.09
N ALA A 202 6.90 10.32 -26.28
CA ALA A 202 5.56 9.74 -26.40
C ALA A 202 4.52 10.66 -27.07
N ARG A 203 4.92 11.91 -27.42
CA ARG A 203 4.06 12.85 -28.15
C ARG A 203 3.74 12.33 -29.56
N PRO A 204 2.56 12.63 -30.13
CA PRO A 204 2.25 12.36 -31.53
C PRO A 204 3.33 12.99 -32.45
N ARG A 205 3.71 12.26 -33.47
CA ARG A 205 4.57 12.80 -34.53
C ARG A 205 3.70 13.59 -35.50
N GLU A 206 4.13 14.78 -35.90
CA GLU A 206 3.52 15.57 -36.97
C GLU A 206 3.59 14.83 -38.30
#